data_00f1cb4e8ff21b17bad738ddb8890cf1
#
_entry.id   00f1cb4e8ff21b17bad738ddb8890cf1
#
_cell.length_a   1.000
_cell.length_b   1.000
_cell.length_c   1.000
_cell.angle_alpha   90.00
_cell.angle_beta   90.00
_cell.angle_gamma   90.00
#
_symmetry.space_group_name_H-M   'P 1'
#
loop_
_entity.id
_entity.type
_entity.pdbx_description
1 polymer ?
#
loop_
_entity_poly.entity_id
_entity_poly.type
_entity_poly.pdbx_seq_one_letter_code
_entity_poly.pdbx_strand_id
1 'polypeptide(L)'
;MTKFSYRILPFSQRLFLSVIFLFLGYAVCFMLFQYNREKAYKIELLNTQLQNYNNQLCDFLADHHGVNSDSMQSYVTTHMMPNLRVTLIEPSGKVVYDNTNANWKSFANHSSRKEVQDALMYGSGYSISRPSESIQGEEYFYSARYYPPYRIIIRSALPYNLSLTEHLQADSGYLWFALIICLVLIFIFYRFTRKLGKSITKLQQFAMKADRNEPIDMDILQTFPKNELGEISQHIIKIYKRLHRAKEALYIEREKLISHLQTSHEGLGVFTKERQEILVNNLFTQYINNISDRNLRSTNEIFDIPELQPIIEFLNRNEGNFSKEEKRYAMHLNKNARSFTVECWSHWIVSSTV
;
A
#
# COMPACT_ATOMS: atom_id res chain seq x y z
N MET A 1 21.17 -24.00 -19.24
CA MET A 1 19.92 -23.28 -18.87
C MET A 1 20.00 -22.89 -17.39
N THR A 2 20.47 -21.69 -17.11
CA THR A 2 20.60 -21.15 -15.76
C THR A 2 19.21 -20.76 -15.26
N LYS A 3 18.67 -21.48 -14.28
CA LYS A 3 17.47 -21.10 -13.53
C LYS A 3 17.75 -19.79 -12.83
N PHE A 4 17.23 -18.68 -13.33
CA PHE A 4 17.10 -17.44 -12.59
C PHE A 4 16.19 -17.72 -11.39
N SER A 5 16.79 -17.96 -10.22
CA SER A 5 16.09 -17.96 -8.96
C SER A 5 15.59 -16.53 -8.70
N TYR A 6 14.31 -16.27 -8.91
CA TYR A 6 13.66 -15.05 -8.46
C TYR A 6 13.77 -15.01 -6.93
N ARG A 7 14.84 -14.39 -6.43
CA ARG A 7 14.99 -14.08 -5.01
C ARG A 7 13.87 -13.08 -4.68
N ILE A 8 12.78 -13.60 -4.14
CA ILE A 8 11.66 -12.77 -3.73
C ILE A 8 12.19 -11.78 -2.68
N LEU A 9 12.22 -10.50 -3.05
CA LEU A 9 12.65 -9.41 -2.16
C LEU A 9 11.91 -9.50 -0.82
N PRO A 10 12.55 -9.24 0.32
CA PRO A 10 11.90 -9.23 1.62
C PRO A 10 10.72 -8.24 1.63
N PHE A 11 9.70 -8.54 2.42
CA PHE A 11 8.45 -7.76 2.48
C PHE A 11 8.68 -6.24 2.62
N SER A 12 9.64 -5.84 3.47
CA SER A 12 10.00 -4.44 3.68
C SER A 12 10.51 -3.74 2.41
N GLN A 13 11.29 -4.46 1.57
CA GLN A 13 11.81 -3.89 0.32
C GLN A 13 10.71 -3.77 -0.74
N ARG A 14 9.80 -4.75 -0.83
CA ARG A 14 8.65 -4.64 -1.74
C ARG A 14 7.72 -3.49 -1.36
N LEU A 15 7.40 -3.37 -0.07
CA LEU A 15 6.60 -2.26 0.45
C LEU A 15 7.26 -0.91 0.15
N PHE A 16 8.57 -0.80 0.41
CA PHE A 16 9.34 0.40 0.12
C PHE A 16 9.29 0.77 -1.36
N LEU A 17 9.58 -0.19 -2.26
CA LEU A 17 9.58 0.04 -3.70
C LEU A 17 8.19 0.41 -4.24
N SER A 18 7.12 -0.25 -3.77
CA SER A 18 5.76 0.06 -4.22
C SER A 18 5.32 1.46 -3.83
N VAL A 19 5.60 1.89 -2.59
CA VAL A 19 5.25 3.22 -2.11
C VAL A 19 6.10 4.30 -2.77
N ILE A 20 7.42 4.05 -2.98
CA ILE A 20 8.27 4.99 -3.72
C ILE A 20 7.80 5.15 -5.14
N PHE A 21 7.47 4.06 -5.84
CA PHE A 21 6.99 4.15 -7.21
C PHE A 21 5.71 4.99 -7.32
N LEU A 22 4.76 4.78 -6.41
CA LEU A 22 3.52 5.56 -6.36
C LEU A 22 3.80 7.04 -6.03
N PHE A 23 4.69 7.29 -5.06
CA PHE A 23 5.06 8.64 -4.67
C PHE A 23 5.79 9.40 -5.77
N LEU A 24 6.75 8.77 -6.48
CA LEU A 24 7.45 9.36 -7.61
C LEU A 24 6.49 9.64 -8.78
N GLY A 25 5.56 8.72 -9.07
CA GLY A 25 4.54 8.94 -10.08
C GLY A 25 3.68 10.16 -9.75
N TYR A 26 3.21 10.28 -8.51
CA TYR A 26 2.47 11.45 -8.05
C TYR A 26 3.32 12.74 -8.16
N ALA A 27 4.58 12.71 -7.73
CA ALA A 27 5.46 13.87 -7.78
C ALA A 27 5.68 14.36 -9.23
N VAL A 28 5.91 13.44 -10.17
CA VAL A 28 6.05 13.79 -11.60
C VAL A 28 4.75 14.39 -12.16
N CYS A 29 3.60 13.79 -11.90
CA CYS A 29 2.30 14.32 -12.32
C CYS A 29 2.06 15.71 -11.73
N PHE A 30 2.34 15.90 -10.46
CA PHE A 30 2.20 17.19 -9.79
C PHE A 30 3.14 18.26 -10.36
N MET A 31 4.40 17.91 -10.63
CA MET A 31 5.36 18.85 -11.26
C MET A 31 4.91 19.27 -12.65
N LEU A 32 4.44 18.33 -13.48
CA LEU A 32 3.92 18.63 -14.83
C LEU A 32 2.68 19.53 -14.76
N PHE A 33 1.75 19.22 -13.85
CA PHE A 33 0.57 20.04 -13.62
C PHE A 33 0.95 21.47 -13.19
N GLN A 34 1.86 21.60 -12.23
CA GLN A 34 2.29 22.91 -11.72
C GLN A 34 3.02 23.73 -12.79
N TYR A 35 3.90 23.07 -13.57
CA TYR A 35 4.59 23.71 -14.69
C TYR A 35 3.60 24.30 -15.70
N ASN A 36 2.62 23.53 -16.14
CA ASN A 36 1.62 23.99 -17.08
C ASN A 36 0.74 25.11 -16.52
N ARG A 37 0.37 24.99 -15.25
CA ARG A 37 -0.42 26.02 -14.56
C ARG A 37 0.32 27.34 -14.42
N GLU A 38 1.60 27.31 -14.05
CA GLU A 38 2.43 28.51 -13.90
C GLU A 38 2.64 29.20 -15.24
N LYS A 39 2.92 28.42 -16.31
CA LYS A 39 3.01 28.97 -17.67
C LYS A 39 1.72 29.68 -18.08
N ALA A 40 0.58 29.05 -17.87
CA ALA A 40 -0.72 29.64 -18.19
C ALA A 40 -0.95 30.93 -17.40
N TYR A 41 -0.64 30.93 -16.10
CA TYR A 41 -0.75 32.10 -15.22
C TYR A 41 0.12 33.26 -15.67
N LYS A 42 1.39 33.01 -16.05
CA LYS A 42 2.30 34.07 -16.54
C LYS A 42 1.81 34.67 -17.86
N ILE A 43 1.25 33.85 -18.76
CA ILE A 43 0.63 34.32 -20.00
C ILE A 43 -0.58 35.22 -19.71
N GLU A 44 -1.45 34.82 -18.78
CA GLU A 44 -2.63 35.59 -18.40
C GLU A 44 -2.24 36.90 -17.70
N LEU A 45 -1.21 36.86 -16.83
CA LEU A 45 -0.67 38.05 -16.19
C LEU A 45 -0.15 39.05 -17.21
N LEU A 46 0.64 38.61 -18.20
CA LEU A 46 1.15 39.44 -19.28
C LEU A 46 -0.02 40.03 -20.11
N ASN A 47 -1.00 39.20 -20.46
CA ASN A 47 -2.17 39.70 -21.16
C ASN A 47 -2.91 40.78 -20.37
N THR A 48 -3.09 40.57 -19.05
CA THR A 48 -3.72 41.57 -18.17
C THR A 48 -2.94 42.87 -18.11
N GLN A 49 -1.61 42.81 -18.06
CA GLN A 49 -0.76 44.01 -18.12
C GLN A 49 -0.96 44.76 -19.45
N LEU A 50 -0.91 44.05 -20.55
CA LEU A 50 -1.15 44.67 -21.88
C LEU A 50 -2.57 45.25 -22.03
N GLN A 51 -3.57 44.59 -21.46
CA GLN A 51 -4.94 45.11 -21.42
C GLN A 51 -5.01 46.42 -20.57
N ASN A 52 -4.25 46.50 -19.49
CA ASN A 52 -4.16 47.74 -18.69
C ASN A 52 -3.52 48.89 -19.49
N TYR A 53 -2.46 48.62 -20.26
CA TYR A 53 -1.89 49.61 -21.18
C TYR A 53 -2.89 50.04 -22.29
N ASN A 54 -3.66 49.10 -22.84
CA ASN A 54 -4.71 49.41 -23.79
C ASN A 54 -5.78 50.31 -23.20
N ASN A 55 -6.18 50.10 -21.93
CA ASN A 55 -7.12 50.95 -21.20
C ASN A 55 -6.55 52.36 -20.98
N GLN A 56 -5.32 52.47 -20.49
CA GLN A 56 -4.65 53.76 -20.27
C GLN A 56 -4.53 54.57 -21.58
N LEU A 57 -4.25 53.88 -22.68
CA LEU A 57 -4.21 54.50 -24.01
C LEU A 57 -5.58 54.96 -24.47
N CYS A 58 -6.64 54.17 -24.20
CA CYS A 58 -7.99 54.58 -24.50
C CYS A 58 -8.39 55.85 -23.73
N ASP A 59 -8.08 55.93 -22.46
CA ASP A 59 -8.34 57.09 -21.62
C ASP A 59 -7.57 58.32 -22.13
N PHE A 60 -6.32 58.17 -22.54
CA PHE A 60 -5.53 59.23 -23.19
C PHE A 60 -6.20 59.73 -24.50
N LEU A 61 -6.69 58.81 -25.35
CA LEU A 61 -7.40 59.16 -26.61
C LEU A 61 -8.70 59.90 -26.32
N ALA A 62 -9.39 59.55 -25.22
CA ALA A 62 -10.64 60.20 -24.82
C ALA A 62 -10.39 61.69 -24.43
N ASP A 63 -9.31 61.95 -23.64
CA ASP A 63 -8.96 63.28 -23.15
C ASP A 63 -8.46 64.22 -24.26
N HIS A 64 -7.84 63.68 -25.32
CA HIS A 64 -7.24 64.47 -26.40
C HIS A 64 -8.07 64.53 -27.70
N HIS A 65 -9.35 64.19 -27.64
CA HIS A 65 -10.33 64.33 -28.73
C HIS A 65 -9.92 63.69 -30.08
N GLY A 66 -9.11 62.60 -30.07
CA GLY A 66 -8.81 61.84 -31.28
C GLY A 66 -7.37 61.46 -31.47
N VAL A 67 -7.10 60.75 -32.61
CA VAL A 67 -5.80 60.21 -32.94
C VAL A 67 -4.93 61.32 -33.58
N ASN A 68 -4.07 61.95 -32.77
CA ASN A 68 -2.95 62.75 -33.28
C ASN A 68 -1.68 61.86 -33.25
N SER A 69 -1.06 61.62 -34.42
CA SER A 69 0.08 60.73 -34.55
C SER A 69 1.25 61.13 -33.65
N ASP A 70 1.56 62.39 -33.51
CA ASP A 70 2.73 62.87 -32.78
C ASP A 70 2.51 62.79 -31.26
N SER A 71 1.35 63.17 -30.79
CA SER A 71 0.97 63.06 -29.37
C SER A 71 0.87 61.61 -28.91
N MET A 72 0.35 60.71 -29.74
CA MET A 72 0.32 59.28 -29.49
C MET A 72 1.71 58.68 -29.41
N GLN A 73 2.58 59.02 -30.36
CA GLN A 73 3.98 58.53 -30.32
C GLN A 73 4.72 58.98 -29.06
N SER A 74 4.54 60.25 -28.68
CA SER A 74 5.13 60.78 -27.41
C SER A 74 4.55 60.05 -26.20
N TYR A 75 3.29 59.80 -26.12
CA TYR A 75 2.63 59.11 -24.99
C TYR A 75 3.14 57.67 -24.89
N VAL A 76 3.14 56.92 -26.00
CA VAL A 76 3.58 55.50 -26.05
C VAL A 76 5.07 55.41 -25.62
N THR A 77 5.90 56.33 -26.07
CA THR A 77 7.35 56.29 -25.76
C THR A 77 7.64 56.62 -24.29
N THR A 78 6.80 57.47 -23.67
CA THR A 78 7.07 57.99 -22.30
C THR A 78 6.42 57.11 -21.22
N HIS A 79 5.24 56.52 -21.47
CA HIS A 79 4.41 55.92 -20.43
C HIS A 79 4.25 54.39 -20.58
N MET A 80 4.73 53.79 -21.64
CA MET A 80 4.57 52.35 -21.87
C MET A 80 5.85 51.55 -21.81
N MET A 81 5.73 50.27 -21.80
CA MET A 81 6.88 49.33 -21.77
C MET A 81 7.84 49.56 -22.95
N PRO A 82 9.13 49.41 -22.75
CA PRO A 82 10.09 49.38 -23.86
C PRO A 82 9.71 48.31 -24.88
N ASN A 83 9.89 48.67 -26.17
CA ASN A 83 9.60 47.78 -27.30
C ASN A 83 8.11 47.40 -27.46
N LEU A 84 7.20 48.08 -26.73
CA LEU A 84 5.76 47.85 -26.90
C LEU A 84 5.30 48.42 -28.27
N ARG A 85 4.80 47.54 -29.09
CA ARG A 85 4.13 47.91 -30.33
C ARG A 85 2.64 48.14 -30.05
N VAL A 86 2.14 49.27 -30.50
CA VAL A 86 0.73 49.64 -30.39
C VAL A 86 0.15 49.86 -31.77
N THR A 87 -0.98 49.22 -32.05
CA THR A 87 -1.72 49.35 -33.29
C THR A 87 -3.16 49.68 -33.00
N LEU A 88 -3.70 50.73 -33.62
CA LEU A 88 -5.13 51.06 -33.59
C LEU A 88 -5.80 50.52 -34.84
N ILE A 89 -6.94 49.83 -34.64
CA ILE A 89 -7.61 49.09 -35.70
C ILE A 89 -9.11 49.40 -35.62
N GLU A 90 -9.71 49.75 -36.76
CA GLU A 90 -11.17 49.87 -36.86
C GLU A 90 -11.84 48.48 -36.80
N PRO A 91 -13.14 48.39 -36.42
CA PRO A 91 -13.88 47.12 -36.46
C PRO A 91 -13.91 46.45 -37.86
N SER A 92 -13.71 47.21 -38.92
CA SER A 92 -13.51 46.72 -40.27
C SER A 92 -12.21 45.94 -40.50
N GLY A 93 -11.29 46.02 -39.53
CA GLY A 93 -9.92 45.46 -39.62
C GLY A 93 -8.90 46.40 -40.24
N LYS A 94 -9.30 47.63 -40.61
CA LYS A 94 -8.38 48.64 -41.16
C LYS A 94 -7.51 49.21 -40.07
N VAL A 95 -6.20 49.27 -40.31
CA VAL A 95 -5.24 49.90 -39.36
C VAL A 95 -5.29 51.41 -39.56
N VAL A 96 -5.41 52.13 -38.45
CA VAL A 96 -5.45 53.61 -38.43
C VAL A 96 -4.22 54.24 -37.80
N TYR A 97 -3.43 53.46 -37.02
CA TYR A 97 -2.17 53.89 -36.41
C TYR A 97 -1.31 52.68 -36.05
N ASP A 98 -0.02 52.83 -36.18
CA ASP A 98 1.00 51.88 -35.64
C ASP A 98 2.26 52.70 -35.28
N ASN A 99 2.74 52.50 -34.03
CA ASN A 99 3.90 53.28 -33.50
C ASN A 99 5.24 52.81 -34.01
N THR A 100 5.34 51.64 -34.63
CA THR A 100 6.62 51.06 -35.12
C THR A 100 6.82 51.22 -36.59
N ASN A 101 5.78 51.48 -37.38
CA ASN A 101 5.89 51.58 -38.82
C ASN A 101 5.09 52.79 -39.35
N ALA A 102 5.82 53.80 -39.87
CA ALA A 102 5.20 55.00 -40.45
C ALA A 102 4.30 54.70 -41.66
N ASN A 103 4.52 53.57 -42.37
CA ASN A 103 3.73 53.16 -43.54
C ASN A 103 2.54 52.27 -43.18
N TRP A 104 2.00 52.42 -41.97
CA TRP A 104 0.86 51.61 -41.49
C TRP A 104 -0.35 51.65 -42.46
N LYS A 105 -0.50 52.67 -43.29
CA LYS A 105 -1.54 52.78 -44.30
C LYS A 105 -1.53 51.68 -45.39
N SER A 106 -0.37 51.04 -45.57
CA SER A 106 -0.16 49.93 -46.51
C SER A 106 -0.36 48.54 -45.88
N PHE A 107 -0.71 48.47 -44.59
CA PHE A 107 -0.91 47.20 -43.95
C PHE A 107 -2.13 46.46 -44.48
N ALA A 108 -2.06 45.15 -44.58
CA ALA A 108 -3.17 44.30 -44.89
C ALA A 108 -4.31 44.42 -43.86
N ASN A 109 -5.51 44.04 -44.23
CA ASN A 109 -6.64 44.04 -43.30
C ASN A 109 -6.40 43.04 -42.15
N HIS A 110 -6.62 43.49 -40.94
CA HIS A 110 -6.37 42.71 -39.70
C HIS A 110 -7.65 42.03 -39.16
N SER A 111 -8.79 42.07 -39.88
CA SER A 111 -10.05 41.48 -39.44
C SER A 111 -9.98 39.95 -39.21
N SER A 112 -9.09 39.25 -39.92
CA SER A 112 -8.90 37.80 -39.80
C SER A 112 -7.99 37.38 -38.63
N ARG A 113 -7.43 38.34 -37.92
CA ARG A 113 -6.52 38.08 -36.81
C ARG A 113 -7.30 37.58 -35.61
N LYS A 114 -6.82 36.47 -35.00
CA LYS A 114 -7.49 35.82 -33.85
C LYS A 114 -7.75 36.82 -32.72
N GLU A 115 -6.72 37.53 -32.28
CA GLU A 115 -6.82 38.51 -31.18
C GLU A 115 -7.82 39.64 -31.50
N VAL A 116 -7.99 40.02 -32.79
CA VAL A 116 -8.93 41.04 -33.24
C VAL A 116 -10.35 40.47 -33.26
N GLN A 117 -10.55 39.26 -33.77
CA GLN A 117 -11.83 38.58 -33.78
C GLN A 117 -12.33 38.33 -32.34
N ASP A 118 -11.46 37.80 -31.47
CA ASP A 118 -11.79 37.56 -30.06
C ASP A 118 -12.13 38.87 -29.34
N ALA A 119 -11.41 39.98 -29.64
CA ALA A 119 -11.71 41.28 -29.08
C ALA A 119 -13.10 41.82 -29.54
N LEU A 120 -13.48 41.60 -30.78
CA LEU A 120 -14.80 41.98 -31.28
C LEU A 120 -15.92 41.14 -30.67
N MET A 121 -15.72 39.83 -30.49
CA MET A 121 -16.74 38.92 -29.97
C MET A 121 -16.87 38.99 -28.45
N TYR A 122 -15.75 39.03 -27.74
CA TYR A 122 -15.69 38.88 -26.29
C TYR A 122 -15.22 40.15 -25.55
N GLY A 123 -14.94 41.23 -26.27
CA GLY A 123 -14.42 42.47 -25.73
C GLY A 123 -12.90 42.53 -25.62
N SER A 124 -12.23 41.39 -25.50
CA SER A 124 -10.76 41.27 -25.47
C SER A 124 -10.30 39.93 -26.05
N GLY A 125 -9.08 39.89 -26.58
CA GLY A 125 -8.47 38.68 -27.11
C GLY A 125 -6.95 38.77 -27.12
N TYR A 126 -6.27 37.61 -27.15
CA TYR A 126 -4.80 37.57 -27.27
C TYR A 126 -4.35 36.43 -28.18
N SER A 127 -3.13 36.54 -28.66
CA SER A 127 -2.45 35.53 -29.48
C SER A 127 -0.98 35.41 -29.05
N ILE A 128 -0.55 34.19 -28.74
CA ILE A 128 0.82 33.88 -28.33
C ILE A 128 1.63 33.53 -29.57
N SER A 129 2.81 34.12 -29.71
CA SER A 129 3.82 33.72 -30.71
C SER A 129 3.23 33.63 -32.15
N ARG A 130 2.90 34.78 -32.72
CA ARG A 130 2.47 34.88 -34.12
C ARG A 130 3.47 35.72 -34.92
N PRO A 131 3.88 35.26 -36.12
CA PRO A 131 4.77 36.03 -36.97
C PRO A 131 4.15 37.40 -37.37
N SER A 132 4.99 38.44 -37.34
CA SER A 132 4.64 39.78 -37.77
C SER A 132 4.74 39.87 -39.29
N GLU A 133 3.68 40.37 -39.94
CA GLU A 133 3.72 40.65 -41.38
C GLU A 133 4.56 41.90 -41.71
N SER A 134 4.68 42.81 -40.75
CA SER A 134 5.36 44.09 -40.95
C SER A 134 6.87 43.99 -40.67
N ILE A 135 7.30 42.98 -39.91
CA ILE A 135 8.70 42.76 -39.56
C ILE A 135 8.99 41.28 -39.83
N GLN A 136 9.63 41.02 -40.95
CA GLN A 136 9.96 39.64 -41.36
C GLN A 136 10.85 38.95 -40.34
N GLY A 137 10.39 37.76 -39.89
CA GLY A 137 11.16 36.87 -38.99
C GLY A 137 10.96 37.12 -37.50
N GLU A 138 10.17 38.12 -37.09
CA GLU A 138 9.86 38.31 -35.67
C GLU A 138 8.45 37.82 -35.31
N GLU A 139 8.38 37.10 -34.20
CA GLU A 139 7.15 36.69 -33.57
C GLU A 139 6.76 37.65 -32.45
N TYR A 140 5.47 37.85 -32.24
CA TYR A 140 4.96 38.75 -31.21
C TYR A 140 3.86 38.06 -30.39
N PHE A 141 3.81 38.44 -29.11
CA PHE A 141 2.64 38.26 -28.27
C PHE A 141 1.70 39.44 -28.48
N TYR A 142 0.49 39.17 -28.93
CA TYR A 142 -0.53 40.19 -29.20
C TYR A 142 -1.61 40.14 -28.15
N SER A 143 -2.04 41.34 -27.66
CA SER A 143 -3.22 41.52 -26.81
C SER A 143 -4.07 42.63 -27.40
N ALA A 144 -5.35 42.37 -27.63
CA ALA A 144 -6.27 43.34 -28.23
C ALA A 144 -7.51 43.53 -27.35
N ARG A 145 -8.05 44.76 -27.36
CA ARG A 145 -9.29 45.10 -26.68
C ARG A 145 -10.12 46.02 -27.53
N TYR A 146 -11.42 45.72 -27.61
CA TYR A 146 -12.39 46.52 -28.33
C TYR A 146 -13.05 47.55 -27.39
N TYR A 147 -13.13 48.81 -27.88
CA TYR A 147 -13.74 49.92 -27.14
C TYR A 147 -14.96 50.44 -27.93
N PRO A 148 -16.17 49.97 -27.57
CA PRO A 148 -17.41 50.31 -28.31
C PRO A 148 -17.70 51.81 -28.44
N PRO A 149 -17.48 52.65 -27.41
CA PRO A 149 -17.77 54.08 -27.49
C PRO A 149 -17.01 54.81 -28.59
N TYR A 150 -15.76 54.35 -28.83
CA TYR A 150 -14.88 54.96 -29.86
C TYR A 150 -14.81 54.15 -31.14
N ARG A 151 -15.48 52.99 -31.18
CA ARG A 151 -15.47 52.03 -32.28
C ARG A 151 -14.06 51.70 -32.76
N ILE A 152 -13.14 51.47 -31.80
CA ILE A 152 -11.76 51.21 -32.07
C ILE A 152 -11.28 49.97 -31.30
N ILE A 153 -10.35 49.22 -31.91
CA ILE A 153 -9.64 48.14 -31.25
C ILE A 153 -8.22 48.63 -31.01
N ILE A 154 -7.79 48.60 -29.75
CA ILE A 154 -6.41 48.90 -29.37
C ILE A 154 -5.71 47.55 -29.23
N ARG A 155 -4.66 47.35 -29.99
CA ARG A 155 -3.82 46.14 -29.96
C ARG A 155 -2.40 46.52 -29.53
N SER A 156 -1.98 45.98 -28.40
CA SER A 156 -0.59 46.02 -27.94
C SER A 156 0.12 44.72 -28.26
N ALA A 157 1.41 44.80 -28.55
CA ALA A 157 2.20 43.63 -28.87
C ALA A 157 3.64 43.76 -28.32
N LEU A 158 4.19 42.67 -27.84
CA LEU A 158 5.60 42.56 -27.40
C LEU A 158 6.32 41.52 -28.27
N PRO A 159 7.57 41.78 -28.66
CA PRO A 159 8.38 40.80 -29.39
C PRO A 159 8.47 39.51 -28.61
N TYR A 160 8.14 38.40 -29.21
CA TYR A 160 8.26 37.06 -28.63
C TYR A 160 9.71 36.56 -28.81
N ASN A 161 10.63 37.25 -28.14
CA ASN A 161 12.06 36.96 -28.17
C ASN A 161 12.48 36.06 -26.99
N LEU A 162 13.77 35.73 -26.97
CA LEU A 162 14.34 34.86 -25.92
C LEU A 162 14.02 35.38 -24.51
N SER A 163 14.12 36.69 -24.29
CA SER A 163 13.86 37.31 -22.99
C SER A 163 12.36 37.13 -22.57
N LEU A 164 11.41 37.41 -23.46
CA LEU A 164 10.01 37.20 -23.14
C LEU A 164 9.67 35.73 -22.93
N THR A 165 10.28 34.85 -23.72
CA THR A 165 10.11 33.40 -23.59
C THR A 165 10.63 32.92 -22.23
N GLU A 166 11.79 33.40 -21.78
CA GLU A 166 12.34 33.10 -20.46
C GLU A 166 11.42 33.60 -19.33
N HIS A 167 10.87 34.80 -19.46
CA HIS A 167 9.92 35.35 -18.48
C HIS A 167 8.59 34.59 -18.44
N LEU A 168 8.14 34.03 -19.57
CA LEU A 168 6.91 33.24 -19.64
C LEU A 168 7.12 31.75 -19.28
N GLN A 169 8.37 31.27 -19.20
CA GLN A 169 8.64 29.93 -18.69
C GLN A 169 8.37 29.86 -17.19
N ALA A 170 7.96 28.67 -16.75
CA ALA A 170 7.80 28.42 -15.32
C ALA A 170 9.15 28.55 -14.61
N ASP A 171 9.14 29.16 -13.44
CA ASP A 171 10.35 29.32 -12.62
C ASP A 171 10.89 27.94 -12.20
N SER A 172 12.16 27.68 -12.39
CA SER A 172 12.79 26.42 -12.00
C SER A 172 13.01 26.28 -10.49
N GLY A 173 12.89 27.36 -9.74
CA GLY A 173 13.16 27.37 -8.29
C GLY A 173 12.27 26.39 -7.52
N TYR A 174 10.97 26.32 -7.85
CA TYR A 174 10.06 25.39 -7.19
C TYR A 174 10.40 23.91 -7.52
N LEU A 175 10.99 23.61 -8.68
CA LEU A 175 11.41 22.25 -9.03
C LEU A 175 12.54 21.77 -8.11
N TRP A 176 13.51 22.62 -7.85
CA TRP A 176 14.60 22.32 -6.91
C TRP A 176 14.09 22.13 -5.48
N PHE A 177 13.18 22.98 -5.04
CA PHE A 177 12.54 22.85 -3.74
C PHE A 177 11.75 21.53 -3.61
N ALA A 178 10.94 21.21 -4.61
CA ALA A 178 10.19 19.96 -4.66
C ALA A 178 11.14 18.73 -4.68
N LEU A 179 12.25 18.79 -5.41
CA LEU A 179 13.25 17.73 -5.45
C LEU A 179 13.85 17.48 -4.05
N ILE A 180 14.24 18.55 -3.35
CA ILE A 180 14.83 18.45 -2.01
C ILE A 180 13.83 17.83 -1.03
N ILE A 181 12.57 18.29 -1.03
CA ILE A 181 11.52 17.70 -0.18
C ILE A 181 11.31 16.23 -0.53
N CYS A 182 11.27 15.88 -1.80
CA CYS A 182 11.12 14.51 -2.25
C CYS A 182 12.25 13.62 -1.71
N LEU A 183 13.49 14.05 -1.78
CA LEU A 183 14.64 13.31 -1.26
C LEU A 183 14.58 13.13 0.27
N VAL A 184 14.17 14.18 1.00
CA VAL A 184 13.99 14.11 2.46
C VAL A 184 12.91 13.10 2.82
N LEU A 185 11.77 13.13 2.14
CA LEU A 185 10.67 12.19 2.38
C LEU A 185 11.07 10.74 2.06
N ILE A 186 11.78 10.51 0.95
CA ILE A 186 12.32 9.19 0.59
C ILE A 186 13.26 8.68 1.68
N PHE A 187 14.14 9.52 2.21
CA PHE A 187 15.06 9.16 3.29
C PHE A 187 14.33 8.79 4.57
N ILE A 188 13.35 9.60 4.99
CA ILE A 188 12.52 9.34 6.19
C ILE A 188 11.77 8.02 6.01
N PHE A 189 11.13 7.82 4.86
CA PHE A 189 10.38 6.61 4.56
C PHE A 189 11.26 5.36 4.50
N TYR A 190 12.47 5.48 3.95
CA TYR A 190 13.46 4.39 3.96
C TYR A 190 13.84 3.97 5.39
N ARG A 191 14.12 4.94 6.27
CA ARG A 191 14.43 4.63 7.68
C ARG A 191 13.25 3.95 8.38
N PHE A 192 12.05 4.45 8.14
CA PHE A 192 10.82 3.89 8.73
C PHE A 192 10.58 2.45 8.26
N THR A 193 10.60 2.22 6.96
CA THR A 193 10.36 0.88 6.38
C THR A 193 11.43 -0.12 6.80
N ARG A 194 12.70 0.30 6.87
CA ARG A 194 13.79 -0.55 7.35
C ARG A 194 13.61 -0.95 8.81
N LYS A 195 13.12 -0.03 9.66
CA LYS A 195 12.82 -0.32 11.08
C LYS A 195 11.68 -1.32 11.22
N LEU A 196 10.59 -1.12 10.47
CA LEU A 196 9.45 -2.05 10.43
C LEU A 196 9.87 -3.44 9.92
N GLY A 197 10.61 -3.48 8.82
CA GLY A 197 11.05 -4.73 8.21
C GLY A 197 11.91 -5.59 9.13
N LYS A 198 12.82 -4.99 9.90
CA LYS A 198 13.61 -5.71 10.90
C LYS A 198 12.75 -6.39 11.96
N SER A 199 11.70 -5.71 12.43
CA SER A 199 10.79 -6.26 13.44
C SER A 199 9.96 -7.42 12.91
N ILE A 200 9.44 -7.30 11.70
CA ILE A 200 8.67 -8.37 11.03
C ILE A 200 9.56 -9.59 10.76
N THR A 201 10.79 -9.38 10.28
CA THR A 201 11.73 -10.49 10.03
C THR A 201 12.09 -11.22 11.32
N LYS A 202 12.30 -10.50 12.43
CA LYS A 202 12.55 -11.13 13.74
C LYS A 202 11.37 -11.96 14.22
N LEU A 203 10.15 -11.44 14.07
CA LEU A 203 8.94 -12.19 14.44
C LEU A 203 8.75 -13.43 13.55
N GLN A 204 9.03 -13.33 12.25
CA GLN A 204 9.01 -14.47 11.34
C GLN A 204 10.04 -15.53 11.74
N GLN A 205 11.28 -15.14 12.06
CA GLN A 205 12.31 -16.06 12.53
C GLN A 205 11.91 -16.75 13.85
N PHE A 206 11.31 -15.99 14.78
CA PHE A 206 10.76 -16.55 16.00
C PHE A 206 9.69 -17.62 15.70
N ALA A 207 8.70 -17.28 14.85
CA ALA A 207 7.63 -18.20 14.48
C ALA A 207 8.18 -19.49 13.82
N MET A 208 9.16 -19.37 12.93
CA MET A 208 9.80 -20.52 12.28
C MET A 208 10.55 -21.42 13.26
N LYS A 209 11.28 -20.84 14.23
CA LYS A 209 11.95 -21.62 15.29
C LYS A 209 10.95 -22.30 16.21
N ALA A 210 9.86 -21.60 16.54
CA ALA A 210 8.79 -22.16 17.34
C ALA A 210 8.13 -23.37 16.67
N ASP A 211 7.87 -23.30 15.37
CA ASP A 211 7.30 -24.38 14.58
C ASP A 211 8.20 -25.62 14.52
N ARG A 212 9.53 -25.40 14.44
CA ARG A 212 10.52 -26.48 14.40
C ARG A 212 10.90 -27.04 15.78
N ASN A 213 10.29 -26.56 16.87
CA ASN A 213 10.66 -26.87 18.25
C ASN A 213 12.16 -26.62 18.53
N GLU A 214 12.78 -25.65 17.84
CA GLU A 214 14.16 -25.25 18.08
C GLU A 214 14.26 -24.41 19.37
N PRO A 215 15.41 -24.45 20.09
CA PRO A 215 15.60 -23.63 21.28
C PRO A 215 15.49 -22.13 20.93
N ILE A 216 14.61 -21.45 21.64
CA ILE A 216 14.34 -20.03 21.44
C ILE A 216 15.12 -19.23 22.47
N ASP A 217 15.96 -18.31 21.98
CA ASP A 217 16.68 -17.37 22.81
C ASP A 217 15.70 -16.43 23.52
N MET A 218 15.74 -16.40 24.85
CA MET A 218 14.80 -15.64 25.68
C MET A 218 15.03 -14.12 25.62
N ASP A 219 16.20 -13.68 25.18
CA ASP A 219 16.55 -12.25 25.06
C ASP A 219 15.93 -11.59 23.81
N ILE A 220 15.28 -12.36 22.95
CA ILE A 220 14.56 -11.84 21.78
C ILE A 220 13.53 -10.76 22.18
N LEU A 221 12.91 -10.87 23.37
CA LEU A 221 11.93 -9.90 23.87
C LEU A 221 12.47 -8.47 23.98
N GLN A 222 13.74 -8.31 24.34
CA GLN A 222 14.37 -6.99 24.51
C GLN A 222 14.75 -6.33 23.19
N THR A 223 14.73 -7.09 22.09
CA THR A 223 15.18 -6.63 20.77
C THR A 223 14.09 -6.00 19.92
N PHE A 224 12.83 -6.05 20.36
CA PHE A 224 11.71 -5.44 19.64
C PHE A 224 11.58 -3.94 19.96
N PRO A 225 11.17 -3.12 18.99
CA PRO A 225 10.97 -1.70 19.21
C PRO A 225 9.80 -1.45 20.19
N LYS A 226 9.87 -0.35 20.93
CA LYS A 226 8.78 0.10 21.84
C LYS A 226 7.70 0.84 21.02
N ASN A 227 6.94 0.09 20.24
CA ASN A 227 5.79 0.56 19.48
C ASN A 227 4.73 -0.55 19.41
N GLU A 228 3.60 -0.29 18.76
CA GLU A 228 2.45 -1.21 18.65
C GLU A 228 2.87 -2.59 18.08
N LEU A 229 3.73 -2.59 17.06
CA LEU A 229 4.25 -3.83 16.47
C LEU A 229 5.12 -4.61 17.47
N GLY A 230 5.91 -3.91 18.27
CA GLY A 230 6.72 -4.52 19.34
C GLY A 230 5.84 -5.09 20.46
N GLU A 231 4.78 -4.39 20.82
CA GLU A 231 3.80 -4.85 21.80
C GLU A 231 3.08 -6.12 21.34
N ILE A 232 2.57 -6.14 20.10
CA ILE A 232 1.98 -7.33 19.49
C ILE A 232 2.98 -8.50 19.49
N SER A 233 4.24 -8.25 19.12
CA SER A 233 5.27 -9.26 19.09
C SER A 233 5.53 -9.85 20.48
N GLN A 234 5.57 -9.01 21.53
CA GLN A 234 5.71 -9.45 22.92
C GLN A 234 4.51 -10.30 23.38
N HIS A 235 3.29 -9.90 23.00
CA HIS A 235 2.08 -10.69 23.32
C HIS A 235 2.11 -12.06 22.66
N ILE A 236 2.47 -12.16 21.38
CA ILE A 236 2.60 -13.43 20.67
C ILE A 236 3.61 -14.34 21.35
N ILE A 237 4.79 -13.83 21.68
CA ILE A 237 5.84 -14.58 22.38
C ILE A 237 5.36 -15.05 23.77
N LYS A 238 4.63 -14.21 24.49
CA LYS A 238 4.06 -14.53 25.81
C LYS A 238 3.03 -15.66 25.73
N ILE A 239 2.16 -15.62 24.72
CA ILE A 239 1.17 -16.67 24.46
C ILE A 239 1.89 -17.98 24.13
N TYR A 240 2.88 -17.95 23.23
CA TYR A 240 3.67 -19.13 22.89
C TYR A 240 4.34 -19.76 24.13
N LYS A 241 4.97 -18.96 24.99
CA LYS A 241 5.57 -19.44 26.24
C LYS A 241 4.58 -20.13 27.17
N ARG A 242 3.36 -19.57 27.28
CA ARG A 242 2.29 -20.20 28.09
C ARG A 242 1.87 -21.54 27.49
N LEU A 243 1.68 -21.59 26.17
CA LEU A 243 1.30 -22.82 25.47
C LEU A 243 2.38 -23.90 25.62
N HIS A 244 3.63 -23.54 25.45
CA HIS A 244 4.76 -24.47 25.57
C HIS A 244 4.86 -25.04 26.99
N ARG A 245 4.77 -24.21 28.02
CA ARG A 245 4.74 -24.66 29.44
C ARG A 245 3.55 -25.55 29.73
N ALA A 246 2.36 -25.25 29.21
CA ALA A 246 1.18 -26.10 29.37
C ALA A 246 1.38 -27.47 28.71
N LYS A 247 1.98 -27.51 27.52
CA LYS A 247 2.33 -28.76 26.82
C LYS A 247 3.33 -29.59 27.60
N GLU A 248 4.38 -28.97 28.14
CA GLU A 248 5.35 -29.66 29.00
C GLU A 248 4.73 -30.20 30.28
N ALA A 249 3.87 -29.41 30.93
CA ALA A 249 3.15 -29.88 32.14
C ALA A 249 2.26 -31.08 31.84
N LEU A 250 1.50 -31.05 30.73
CA LEU A 250 0.70 -32.20 30.29
C LEU A 250 1.55 -33.43 29.99
N TYR A 251 2.74 -33.24 29.37
CA TYR A 251 3.64 -34.35 29.09
C TYR A 251 4.14 -34.98 30.40
N ILE A 252 4.57 -34.17 31.37
CA ILE A 252 5.02 -34.64 32.67
C ILE A 252 3.88 -35.37 33.43
N GLU A 253 2.68 -34.84 33.40
CA GLU A 253 1.50 -35.46 34.02
C GLU A 253 1.17 -36.80 33.39
N ARG A 254 1.19 -36.88 32.05
CA ARG A 254 1.03 -38.13 31.31
C ARG A 254 2.06 -39.17 31.72
N GLU A 255 3.34 -38.80 31.79
CA GLU A 255 4.43 -39.70 32.19
C GLU A 255 4.24 -40.20 33.64
N LYS A 256 3.80 -39.34 34.56
CA LYS A 256 3.45 -39.72 35.93
C LYS A 256 2.31 -40.73 35.95
N LEU A 257 1.25 -40.50 35.20
CA LEU A 257 0.13 -41.46 35.12
C LEU A 257 0.57 -42.82 34.59
N ILE A 258 1.37 -42.84 33.51
CA ILE A 258 1.93 -44.08 32.96
C ILE A 258 2.77 -44.78 34.01
N SER A 259 3.64 -44.06 34.72
CA SER A 259 4.48 -44.63 35.79
C SER A 259 3.63 -45.22 36.92
N HIS A 260 2.58 -44.51 37.35
CA HIS A 260 1.65 -45.00 38.38
C HIS A 260 0.95 -46.27 37.92
N LEU A 261 0.48 -46.31 36.65
CA LEU A 261 -0.16 -47.51 36.10
C LEU A 261 0.80 -48.69 36.01
N GLN A 262 2.08 -48.48 35.67
CA GLN A 262 3.08 -49.53 35.61
C GLN A 262 3.46 -50.09 37.00
N THR A 263 3.38 -49.27 38.05
CA THR A 263 3.66 -49.67 39.46
C THR A 263 2.42 -50.09 40.22
N SER A 264 1.26 -50.11 39.60
CA SER A 264 0.01 -50.59 40.21
C SER A 264 0.14 -52.07 40.65
N HIS A 265 -0.53 -52.42 41.72
CA HIS A 265 -0.64 -53.80 42.17
C HIS A 265 -1.72 -54.60 41.41
N GLU A 266 -2.41 -53.97 40.50
CA GLU A 266 -3.45 -54.57 39.63
C GLU A 266 -2.96 -54.66 38.21
N GLY A 267 -3.35 -55.71 37.50
CA GLY A 267 -3.10 -55.84 36.07
C GLY A 267 -4.11 -55.00 35.31
N LEU A 268 -3.62 -53.96 34.57
CA LEU A 268 -4.44 -53.01 33.86
C LEU A 268 -4.13 -53.08 32.37
N GLY A 269 -5.22 -53.25 31.56
CA GLY A 269 -5.15 -53.19 30.08
C GLY A 269 -6.26 -52.32 29.53
N VAL A 270 -5.91 -51.37 28.65
CA VAL A 270 -6.82 -50.47 27.93
C VAL A 270 -6.63 -50.71 26.45
N PHE A 271 -7.73 -50.94 25.77
CA PHE A 271 -7.75 -51.27 24.32
C PHE A 271 -8.73 -50.39 23.58
N THR A 272 -8.49 -50.18 22.30
CA THR A 272 -9.45 -49.54 21.40
C THR A 272 -10.58 -50.51 21.05
N LYS A 273 -11.63 -49.97 20.41
CA LYS A 273 -12.71 -50.79 19.86
C LYS A 273 -12.22 -51.80 18.83
N GLU A 274 -11.20 -51.42 18.04
CA GLU A 274 -10.54 -52.27 17.04
C GLU A 274 -9.57 -53.25 17.68
N ARG A 275 -9.61 -53.42 19.03
CA ARG A 275 -8.74 -54.35 19.81
C ARG A 275 -7.26 -53.95 19.80
N GLN A 276 -6.95 -52.72 19.49
CA GLN A 276 -5.59 -52.25 19.55
C GLN A 276 -5.22 -51.80 20.96
N GLU A 277 -4.02 -52.16 21.40
CA GLU A 277 -3.50 -51.76 22.69
C GLU A 277 -3.30 -50.24 22.77
N ILE A 278 -3.90 -49.59 23.79
CA ILE A 278 -3.59 -48.21 24.17
C ILE A 278 -2.58 -48.20 25.31
N LEU A 279 -2.81 -49.05 26.31
CA LEU A 279 -1.96 -49.13 27.49
C LEU A 279 -2.14 -50.50 28.12
N VAL A 280 -1.03 -51.17 28.47
CA VAL A 280 -0.98 -52.42 29.19
C VAL A 280 0.17 -52.36 30.20
N ASN A 281 -0.07 -52.69 31.47
CA ASN A 281 0.98 -52.78 32.44
C ASN A 281 1.58 -54.19 32.54
N ASN A 282 2.77 -54.28 33.10
CA ASN A 282 3.51 -55.56 33.20
C ASN A 282 2.73 -56.64 33.96
N LEU A 283 2.01 -56.28 35.02
CA LEU A 283 1.19 -57.21 35.79
C LEU A 283 0.03 -57.77 35.02
N PHE A 284 -0.61 -56.98 34.19
CA PHE A 284 -1.68 -57.46 33.30
C PHE A 284 -1.13 -58.56 32.37
N THR A 285 -0.02 -58.33 31.71
CA THR A 285 0.59 -59.35 30.85
C THR A 285 0.96 -60.61 31.62
N GLN A 286 1.49 -60.49 32.84
CA GLN A 286 1.81 -61.63 33.69
C GLN A 286 0.56 -62.42 34.10
N TYR A 287 -0.56 -61.71 34.52
CA TYR A 287 -1.77 -62.37 34.88
C TYR A 287 -2.46 -63.06 33.72
N ILE A 288 -2.48 -62.45 32.59
CA ILE A 288 -3.02 -63.06 31.34
C ILE A 288 -2.25 -64.28 30.92
N ASN A 289 -0.88 -64.23 30.97
CA ASN A 289 -0.06 -65.42 30.69
C ASN A 289 -0.33 -66.55 31.72
N ASN A 290 -0.58 -66.24 32.99
CA ASN A 290 -0.93 -67.23 33.97
C ASN A 290 -2.34 -67.80 33.73
N ILE A 291 -3.28 -67.03 33.27
CA ILE A 291 -4.66 -67.48 32.97
C ILE A 291 -4.65 -68.39 31.74
N SER A 292 -3.88 -68.02 30.68
CA SER A 292 -3.83 -68.72 29.42
C SER A 292 -2.92 -69.94 29.42
N ASP A 293 -2.04 -70.10 30.45
CA ASP A 293 -0.93 -71.05 30.48
C ASP A 293 0.03 -70.97 29.30
N ARG A 294 0.09 -69.79 28.67
CA ARG A 294 0.93 -69.49 27.45
C ARG A 294 1.59 -68.17 27.61
N ASN A 295 2.79 -68.02 27.04
CA ASN A 295 3.43 -66.73 26.85
C ASN A 295 2.86 -66.12 25.57
N LEU A 296 2.05 -65.12 25.71
CA LEU A 296 1.46 -64.39 24.57
C LEU A 296 2.57 -63.63 23.85
N ARG A 297 2.54 -63.70 22.52
CA ARG A 297 3.46 -62.92 21.65
C ARG A 297 2.99 -61.52 21.38
N SER A 298 1.69 -61.31 21.44
CA SER A 298 1.03 -59.99 21.21
C SER A 298 -0.14 -59.86 22.19
N THR A 299 -0.36 -58.65 22.67
CA THR A 299 -1.48 -58.31 23.55
C THR A 299 -2.83 -58.51 22.86
N ASN A 300 -2.93 -58.50 21.55
CA ASN A 300 -4.13 -58.78 20.78
C ASN A 300 -4.62 -60.23 20.93
N GLU A 301 -3.72 -61.19 21.22
CA GLU A 301 -4.07 -62.60 21.46
C GLU A 301 -4.94 -62.81 22.70
N ILE A 302 -5.10 -61.79 23.56
CA ILE A 302 -5.98 -61.78 24.74
C ILE A 302 -7.44 -62.06 24.34
N PHE A 303 -7.84 -61.54 23.19
CA PHE A 303 -9.22 -61.69 22.71
C PHE A 303 -9.57 -63.08 22.21
N ASP A 304 -8.56 -63.94 22.04
CA ASP A 304 -8.70 -65.34 21.58
C ASP A 304 -8.56 -66.35 22.70
N ILE A 305 -8.42 -65.90 23.97
CA ILE A 305 -8.28 -66.77 25.14
C ILE A 305 -9.65 -67.32 25.53
N PRO A 306 -9.82 -68.67 25.59
CA PRO A 306 -11.11 -69.30 25.89
C PRO A 306 -11.65 -68.92 27.27
N GLU A 307 -10.80 -68.81 28.25
CA GLU A 307 -11.14 -68.47 29.64
C GLU A 307 -11.71 -67.02 29.78
N LEU A 308 -11.40 -66.14 28.85
CA LEU A 308 -11.86 -64.77 28.83
C LEU A 308 -13.05 -64.53 27.91
N GLN A 309 -13.56 -65.54 27.22
CA GLN A 309 -14.70 -65.41 26.32
C GLN A 309 -15.94 -64.75 26.90
N PRO A 310 -16.36 -65.01 28.16
CA PRO A 310 -17.49 -64.30 28.77
C PRO A 310 -17.31 -62.76 28.83
N ILE A 311 -16.08 -62.32 29.05
CA ILE A 311 -15.73 -60.90 29.06
C ILE A 311 -15.78 -60.32 27.65
N ILE A 312 -15.23 -61.06 26.68
CA ILE A 312 -15.22 -60.62 25.27
C ILE A 312 -16.65 -60.56 24.73
N GLU A 313 -17.52 -61.54 25.06
CA GLU A 313 -18.92 -61.50 24.70
C GLU A 313 -19.65 -60.31 25.34
N PHE A 314 -19.34 -59.98 26.61
CA PHE A 314 -19.88 -58.80 27.25
C PHE A 314 -19.47 -57.52 26.55
N LEU A 315 -18.19 -57.38 26.15
CA LEU A 315 -17.67 -56.24 25.40
C LEU A 315 -18.37 -56.14 24.03
N ASN A 316 -18.51 -57.25 23.30
CA ASN A 316 -19.14 -57.32 21.98
C ASN A 316 -20.65 -56.99 22.04
N ARG A 317 -21.39 -57.48 23.06
CA ARG A 317 -22.82 -57.15 23.26
C ARG A 317 -23.05 -55.68 23.55
N ASN A 318 -22.09 -55.00 24.12
CA ASN A 318 -22.17 -53.58 24.46
C ASN A 318 -21.57 -52.67 23.37
N GLU A 319 -21.05 -53.27 22.31
CA GLU A 319 -20.64 -52.58 21.11
C GLU A 319 -21.85 -51.95 20.38
N GLY A 320 -22.03 -50.67 20.47
CA GLY A 320 -23.13 -49.93 19.81
C GLY A 320 -24.18 -49.34 20.76
N ASN A 321 -24.16 -49.65 22.04
CA ASN A 321 -25.01 -48.97 23.02
C ASN A 321 -24.34 -47.67 23.48
N PHE A 322 -24.75 -46.54 22.92
CA PHE A 322 -24.28 -45.18 23.25
C PHE A 322 -24.84 -44.65 24.62
N SER A 323 -25.13 -45.53 25.58
CA SER A 323 -25.55 -45.04 26.91
C SER A 323 -24.33 -44.49 27.65
N LYS A 324 -24.47 -43.33 28.29
CA LYS A 324 -23.43 -42.69 29.14
C LYS A 324 -23.15 -43.47 30.44
N GLU A 325 -23.83 -44.58 30.68
CA GLU A 325 -23.64 -45.40 31.88
C GLU A 325 -22.51 -46.40 31.65
N GLU A 326 -21.51 -46.38 32.54
CA GLU A 326 -20.47 -47.40 32.59
C GLU A 326 -21.09 -48.78 32.83
N LYS A 327 -20.87 -49.68 31.89
CA LYS A 327 -21.25 -51.07 32.09
C LYS A 327 -20.07 -51.84 32.58
N ARG A 328 -20.21 -52.51 33.72
CA ARG A 328 -19.17 -53.28 34.39
C ARG A 328 -19.54 -54.75 34.38
N TYR A 329 -18.58 -55.61 34.14
CA TYR A 329 -18.69 -57.04 34.24
C TYR A 329 -17.49 -57.58 35.04
N ALA A 330 -17.74 -58.45 36.01
CA ALA A 330 -16.69 -59.06 36.83
C ALA A 330 -16.82 -60.57 36.76
N MET A 331 -15.71 -61.26 36.66
CA MET A 331 -15.60 -62.70 36.57
C MET A 331 -14.52 -63.22 37.53
N HIS A 332 -14.79 -64.32 38.21
CA HIS A 332 -13.85 -65.01 39.03
C HIS A 332 -13.34 -66.28 38.34
N LEU A 333 -12.01 -66.38 38.22
CA LEU A 333 -11.32 -67.52 37.62
C LEU A 333 -10.41 -68.18 38.64
N ASN A 334 -10.56 -69.49 38.83
CA ASN A 334 -9.66 -70.29 39.64
C ASN A 334 -8.79 -71.19 38.73
N LYS A 335 -7.48 -70.93 38.71
CA LYS A 335 -6.56 -71.69 37.87
C LYS A 335 -5.23 -71.88 38.56
N ASN A 336 -4.66 -73.10 38.53
CA ASN A 336 -3.38 -73.43 39.11
C ASN A 336 -3.23 -73.01 40.59
N ALA A 337 -4.28 -73.32 41.43
CA ALA A 337 -4.36 -72.91 42.83
C ALA A 337 -4.28 -71.40 43.11
N ARG A 338 -4.54 -70.59 42.10
CA ARG A 338 -4.65 -69.13 42.20
C ARG A 338 -6.06 -68.68 41.79
N SER A 339 -6.55 -67.70 42.51
CA SER A 339 -7.82 -67.03 42.20
C SER A 339 -7.54 -65.68 41.53
N PHE A 340 -8.14 -65.45 40.39
CA PHE A 340 -8.09 -64.21 39.64
C PHE A 340 -9.50 -63.61 39.58
N THR A 341 -9.60 -62.30 39.85
CA THR A 341 -10.81 -61.53 39.61
C THR A 341 -10.52 -60.65 38.42
N VAL A 342 -11.22 -60.88 37.32
CA VAL A 342 -11.10 -60.10 36.07
C VAL A 342 -12.34 -59.23 35.94
N GLU A 343 -12.10 -57.94 35.89
CA GLU A 343 -13.13 -56.95 35.74
C GLU A 343 -12.94 -56.18 34.40
N CYS A 344 -14.00 -55.92 33.71
CA CYS A 344 -13.95 -55.09 32.50
C CYS A 344 -15.00 -54.00 32.57
N TRP A 345 -14.64 -52.88 32.00
CA TRP A 345 -15.54 -51.73 31.82
C TRP A 345 -15.58 -51.35 30.36
N SER A 346 -16.77 -51.15 29.79
CA SER A 346 -16.92 -50.52 28.49
C SER A 346 -17.16 -49.04 28.71
N HIS A 347 -16.14 -48.22 28.38
CA HIS A 347 -16.21 -46.77 28.46
C HIS A 347 -15.88 -46.15 27.12
N TRP A 348 -16.71 -45.19 26.66
CA TRP A 348 -16.47 -44.47 25.43
C TRP A 348 -15.69 -43.18 25.72
N ILE A 349 -14.45 -43.12 25.32
CA ILE A 349 -13.73 -41.85 25.26
C ILE A 349 -14.00 -41.27 23.88
N VAL A 350 -14.84 -40.23 23.79
CA VAL A 350 -15.00 -39.44 22.57
C VAL A 350 -13.69 -38.62 22.39
N SER A 351 -12.79 -39.13 21.57
CA SER A 351 -11.70 -38.29 21.10
C SER A 351 -12.27 -37.35 20.04
N SER A 352 -12.49 -36.08 20.40
CA SER A 352 -12.67 -35.03 19.42
C SER A 352 -11.31 -34.80 18.75
N THR A 353 -11.10 -35.42 17.59
CA THR A 353 -10.07 -34.94 16.64
C THR A 353 -10.57 -33.62 16.09
N VAL A 354 -9.92 -32.52 16.50
CA VAL A 354 -9.98 -31.21 15.84
C VAL A 354 -8.85 -31.15 14.86
#